data_523126f305dd72069621bdc247ef1c49
#
_entry.id   523126f305dd72069621bdc247ef1c49
#
_cell.length_a   1.000
_cell.length_b   1.000
_cell.length_c   1.000
_cell.angle_alpha   90.00
_cell.angle_beta   90.00
_cell.angle_gamma   90.00
#
_symmetry.space_group_name_H-M   'P 1'
#
loop_
_entity.id
_entity.type
_entity.pdbx_description
1 polymer ?
#
loop_
_entity_poly.entity_id
_entity_poly.type
_entity_poly.pdbx_seq_one_letter_code
_entity_poly.pdbx_strand_id
1 'polypeptide(L)'
;MAGAKDLGQPVRQRLVAPGGAPRFNSSMAAIEGQRLSGKVAIVTGAGSRAEGIGNGRAAAILLARHGARVALLDAIREWAEVTARMIDAEHGDCVVLAADVTDPAACAGAVEQTVARWGGLDILVNNVGIAGPPGTAVEVDPAAWDQAMRINVTSMMLMAKYAIPEMRKRGSGAIVNVASVAGLTGGHPNLLYPTSKGAVVNLTRAMAAHHGEEGIRVNCIAPGMVYTPMVYSRGMTPEMREARRNRSLLKTEGTGWDVGNAVLYLASDEARWVTGIVLPVDAGATAGASRVAVPPSGSHRA
;
A
#
# COMPACT_ATOMS: atom_id res chain seq x y z
N MET A 1 -75.31 2.14 26.10
CA MET A 1 -74.84 3.38 25.40
C MET A 1 -73.42 3.18 25.05
N ALA A 2 -73.16 3.03 23.75
CA ALA A 2 -71.90 2.58 23.21
C ALA A 2 -70.95 3.77 22.96
N GLY A 3 -69.71 3.70 23.49
CA GLY A 3 -68.68 4.65 23.24
C GLY A 3 -67.94 4.31 21.94
N ALA A 4 -67.92 5.25 21.01
CA ALA A 4 -67.20 5.16 19.73
C ALA A 4 -65.70 5.14 19.94
N LYS A 5 -65.01 4.15 19.34
CA LYS A 5 -63.55 4.08 19.24
C LYS A 5 -63.09 5.01 18.13
N ASP A 6 -62.24 5.94 18.49
CA ASP A 6 -61.48 6.82 17.60
C ASP A 6 -60.50 5.98 16.78
N LEU A 7 -60.67 5.93 15.45
CA LEU A 7 -59.81 5.26 14.51
C LEU A 7 -58.73 6.25 14.06
N GLY A 8 -57.52 6.06 14.55
CA GLY A 8 -56.35 6.83 14.25
C GLY A 8 -56.12 7.03 12.74
N GLN A 9 -55.78 8.27 12.40
CA GLN A 9 -55.41 8.67 11.03
C GLN A 9 -54.14 7.94 10.54
N PRO A 10 -54.07 7.59 9.26
CA PRO A 10 -52.87 6.95 8.70
C PRO A 10 -51.70 7.95 8.65
N VAL A 11 -50.54 7.52 9.16
CA VAL A 11 -49.27 8.22 9.06
C VAL A 11 -48.93 8.38 7.59
N ARG A 12 -48.97 9.61 7.10
CA ARG A 12 -48.45 9.93 5.75
C ARG A 12 -46.94 9.67 5.73
N GLN A 13 -46.54 8.58 5.10
CA GLN A 13 -45.18 8.37 4.67
C GLN A 13 -44.79 9.52 3.71
N ARG A 14 -43.85 10.37 4.12
CA ARG A 14 -43.19 11.28 3.20
C ARG A 14 -42.40 10.41 2.22
N LEU A 15 -42.87 10.31 1.00
CA LEU A 15 -42.09 9.86 -0.14
C LEU A 15 -40.93 10.84 -0.30
N VAL A 16 -39.74 10.40 0.10
CA VAL A 16 -38.50 11.06 -0.27
C VAL A 16 -38.39 10.92 -1.78
N ALA A 17 -38.39 12.04 -2.50
CA ALA A 17 -38.14 12.02 -3.93
C ALA A 17 -36.81 11.31 -4.21
N PRO A 18 -36.72 10.44 -5.24
CA PRO A 18 -35.47 9.79 -5.57
C PRO A 18 -34.48 10.88 -5.97
N GLY A 19 -33.47 11.08 -5.12
CA GLY A 19 -32.31 11.88 -5.45
C GLY A 19 -31.76 11.39 -6.78
N GLY A 20 -31.55 12.30 -7.72
CA GLY A 20 -31.11 11.97 -9.05
C GLY A 20 -29.89 11.05 -8.98
N ALA A 21 -29.95 9.93 -9.70
CA ALA A 21 -28.82 9.04 -9.87
C ALA A 21 -27.58 9.87 -10.26
N PRO A 22 -26.40 9.60 -9.65
CA PRO A 22 -25.20 10.29 -10.03
C PRO A 22 -25.03 10.10 -11.55
N ARG A 23 -24.96 11.20 -12.28
CA ARG A 23 -24.74 11.16 -13.72
C ARG A 23 -23.37 10.53 -13.94
N PHE A 24 -23.33 9.26 -14.32
CA PHE A 24 -22.16 8.61 -14.88
C PHE A 24 -21.83 9.22 -16.24
N ASN A 25 -21.42 10.47 -16.23
CA ASN A 25 -20.87 11.16 -17.36
C ASN A 25 -19.43 11.51 -17.05
N SER A 26 -18.63 10.49 -16.75
CA SER A 26 -17.21 10.58 -16.90
C SER A 26 -16.89 9.94 -18.24
N SER A 27 -16.59 10.78 -19.22
CA SER A 27 -15.76 10.36 -20.32
C SER A 27 -14.53 9.67 -19.72
N MET A 28 -14.50 8.35 -19.74
CA MET A 28 -13.30 7.57 -19.52
C MET A 28 -12.39 7.68 -20.75
N ALA A 29 -12.13 8.90 -21.19
CA ALA A 29 -10.92 9.20 -21.92
C ALA A 29 -9.85 9.39 -20.85
N ALA A 30 -9.35 8.27 -20.26
CA ALA A 30 -8.07 8.28 -19.63
C ALA A 30 -7.08 8.74 -20.72
N ILE A 31 -6.64 10.00 -20.62
CA ILE A 31 -5.49 10.46 -21.37
C ILE A 31 -4.37 9.53 -20.91
N GLU A 32 -3.87 8.68 -21.81
CA GLU A 32 -2.72 7.82 -21.53
C GLU A 32 -1.65 8.69 -20.85
N GLY A 33 -1.25 8.31 -19.63
CA GLY A 33 -0.21 8.98 -18.88
C GLY A 33 -0.64 9.99 -17.81
N GLN A 34 -1.95 10.28 -17.55
CA GLN A 34 -2.34 11.28 -16.55
C GLN A 34 -3.43 10.82 -15.56
N ARG A 35 -3.38 9.56 -15.10
CA ARG A 35 -4.35 8.96 -14.17
C ARG A 35 -4.46 9.68 -12.82
N LEU A 36 -3.43 10.47 -12.45
CA LEU A 36 -3.30 11.17 -11.16
C LEU A 36 -3.11 12.70 -11.35
N SER A 37 -3.52 13.25 -12.49
CA SER A 37 -3.38 14.68 -12.76
C SER A 37 -3.98 15.52 -11.63
N GLY A 38 -3.17 16.45 -11.10
CA GLY A 38 -3.55 17.34 -10.01
C GLY A 38 -3.60 16.72 -8.62
N LYS A 39 -3.34 15.41 -8.46
CA LYS A 39 -3.24 14.73 -7.16
C LYS A 39 -1.91 15.04 -6.48
N VAL A 40 -1.92 15.07 -5.16
CA VAL A 40 -0.75 15.24 -4.31
C VAL A 40 -0.53 13.95 -3.51
N ALA A 41 0.69 13.41 -3.58
CA ALA A 41 1.04 12.15 -2.94
C ALA A 41 2.22 12.31 -1.97
N ILE A 42 2.19 11.57 -0.88
CA ILE A 42 3.37 11.28 -0.03
C ILE A 42 3.73 9.81 -0.21
N VAL A 43 5.01 9.52 -0.48
CA VAL A 43 5.55 8.16 -0.50
C VAL A 43 6.64 8.04 0.56
N THR A 44 6.43 7.17 1.56
CA THR A 44 7.42 6.91 2.61
C THR A 44 8.39 5.82 2.18
N GLY A 45 9.68 5.96 2.53
CA GLY A 45 10.73 5.08 2.05
C GLY A 45 10.88 5.18 0.52
N ALA A 46 10.82 6.41 0.00
CA ALA A 46 10.91 6.70 -1.43
C ALA A 46 12.33 6.58 -1.98
N GLY A 47 13.33 6.47 -1.11
CA GLY A 47 14.72 6.22 -1.47
C GLY A 47 15.07 4.73 -1.60
N SER A 48 16.35 4.45 -1.71
CA SER A 48 16.87 3.08 -1.73
C SER A 48 18.30 3.05 -1.19
N ARG A 49 18.59 2.07 -0.32
CA ARG A 49 19.92 1.90 0.31
C ARG A 49 21.04 1.47 -0.64
N ALA A 50 20.70 1.03 -1.82
CA ALA A 50 21.64 0.63 -2.87
C ALA A 50 21.09 1.03 -4.23
N GLU A 51 21.93 0.95 -5.26
CA GLU A 51 21.55 1.18 -6.63
C GLU A 51 20.40 0.28 -7.08
N GLY A 52 19.50 0.78 -7.93
CA GLY A 52 18.38 0.05 -8.46
C GLY A 52 17.02 0.56 -7.96
N ILE A 53 15.98 -0.20 -8.27
CA ILE A 53 14.58 0.19 -8.08
C ILE A 53 13.96 -0.61 -6.94
N GLY A 54 13.77 0.06 -5.79
CA GLY A 54 12.97 -0.44 -4.67
C GLY A 54 11.48 -0.15 -4.87
N ASN A 55 10.62 -0.76 -4.04
CA ASN A 55 9.17 -0.60 -4.15
C ASN A 55 8.73 0.86 -4.00
N GLY A 56 9.24 1.58 -2.99
CA GLY A 56 8.91 2.99 -2.75
C GLY A 56 9.40 3.91 -3.88
N ARG A 57 10.62 3.69 -4.38
CA ARG A 57 11.15 4.41 -5.54
C ARG A 57 10.28 4.19 -6.77
N ALA A 58 9.94 2.94 -7.10
CA ALA A 58 9.07 2.62 -8.23
C ALA A 58 7.69 3.27 -8.08
N ALA A 59 7.08 3.18 -6.89
CA ALA A 59 5.80 3.82 -6.62
C ALA A 59 5.87 5.34 -6.85
N ALA A 60 6.87 6.02 -6.28
CA ALA A 60 7.03 7.46 -6.44
C ALA A 60 7.20 7.90 -7.90
N ILE A 61 8.05 7.20 -8.66
CA ILE A 61 8.27 7.50 -10.09
C ILE A 61 6.98 7.27 -10.89
N LEU A 62 6.27 6.15 -10.67
CA LEU A 62 5.03 5.87 -11.40
C LEU A 62 3.91 6.86 -11.06
N LEU A 63 3.77 7.26 -9.80
CA LEU A 63 2.79 8.29 -9.42
C LEU A 63 3.11 9.62 -10.13
N ALA A 64 4.38 10.03 -10.17
CA ALA A 64 4.82 11.26 -10.86
C ALA A 64 4.60 11.17 -12.39
N ARG A 65 4.95 10.05 -13.03
CA ARG A 65 4.69 9.80 -14.48
C ARG A 65 3.23 9.94 -14.85
N HIS A 66 2.35 9.61 -13.90
CA HIS A 66 0.90 9.73 -14.09
C HIS A 66 0.31 11.05 -13.59
N GLY A 67 1.14 12.09 -13.39
CA GLY A 67 0.73 13.47 -13.16
C GLY A 67 0.52 13.85 -11.68
N ALA A 68 0.88 12.99 -10.73
CA ALA A 68 0.88 13.37 -9.32
C ALA A 68 2.10 14.24 -8.97
N ARG A 69 1.93 15.16 -8.03
CA ARG A 69 3.01 15.86 -7.33
C ARG A 69 3.41 15.01 -6.12
N VAL A 70 4.70 14.67 -6.00
CA VAL A 70 5.12 13.62 -5.06
C VAL A 70 6.10 14.12 -4.01
N ALA A 71 5.72 14.08 -2.73
CA ALA A 71 6.64 14.23 -1.61
C ALA A 71 7.34 12.89 -1.34
N LEU A 72 8.65 12.91 -1.50
CA LEU A 72 9.56 11.77 -1.34
C LEU A 72 10.09 11.77 0.10
N LEU A 73 9.49 10.95 0.97
CA LEU A 73 9.89 10.83 2.37
C LEU A 73 10.89 9.70 2.54
N ASP A 74 12.05 10.01 3.12
CA ASP A 74 13.02 9.02 3.55
C ASP A 74 13.79 9.56 4.76
N ALA A 75 14.24 8.68 5.66
CA ALA A 75 15.11 9.07 6.77
C ALA A 75 16.50 9.49 6.27
N ILE A 76 16.93 8.96 5.15
CA ILE A 76 18.20 9.28 4.49
C ILE A 76 17.94 10.13 3.25
N ARG A 77 18.15 11.42 3.36
CA ARG A 77 17.90 12.42 2.31
C ARG A 77 18.49 12.03 0.96
N GLU A 78 19.74 11.61 0.96
CA GLU A 78 20.51 11.28 -0.24
C GLU A 78 19.86 10.13 -1.04
N TRP A 79 19.20 9.20 -0.36
CA TRP A 79 18.49 8.09 -1.03
C TRP A 79 17.26 8.59 -1.79
N ALA A 80 16.51 9.52 -1.19
CA ALA A 80 15.36 10.13 -1.83
C ALA A 80 15.75 11.08 -2.97
N GLU A 81 16.88 11.78 -2.85
CA GLU A 81 17.40 12.66 -3.91
C GLU A 81 17.74 11.90 -5.20
N VAL A 82 18.18 10.64 -5.10
CA VAL A 82 18.35 9.80 -6.31
C VAL A 82 17.00 9.60 -7.01
N THR A 83 15.94 9.36 -6.25
CA THR A 83 14.59 9.22 -6.80
C THR A 83 14.08 10.53 -7.39
N ALA A 84 14.34 11.66 -6.72
CA ALA A 84 13.98 12.98 -7.23
C ALA A 84 14.65 13.25 -8.58
N ARG A 85 15.95 13.01 -8.72
CA ARG A 85 16.63 13.17 -10.02
C ARG A 85 16.03 12.30 -11.14
N MET A 86 15.52 11.10 -10.81
CA MET A 86 14.84 10.25 -11.81
C MET A 86 13.49 10.85 -12.23
N ILE A 87 12.75 11.43 -11.29
CA ILE A 87 11.46 12.09 -11.56
C ILE A 87 11.69 13.39 -12.34
N ASP A 88 12.67 14.20 -11.95
CA ASP A 88 13.02 15.47 -12.61
C ASP A 88 13.48 15.24 -14.06
N ALA A 89 14.23 14.17 -14.33
CA ALA A 89 14.64 13.78 -15.67
C ALA A 89 13.48 13.47 -16.60
N GLU A 90 12.31 13.14 -16.04
CA GLU A 90 11.06 12.88 -16.76
C GLU A 90 10.07 14.07 -16.65
N HIS A 91 10.55 15.23 -16.17
CA HIS A 91 9.76 16.46 -15.97
C HIS A 91 8.59 16.31 -14.98
N GLY A 92 8.68 15.37 -14.02
CA GLY A 92 7.72 15.23 -12.94
C GLY A 92 7.93 16.27 -11.84
N ASP A 93 6.90 16.54 -11.02
CA ASP A 93 6.99 17.47 -9.88
C ASP A 93 7.17 16.67 -8.57
N CYS A 94 8.28 16.88 -7.89
CA CYS A 94 8.53 16.24 -6.60
C CYS A 94 9.26 17.16 -5.60
N VAL A 95 9.27 16.75 -4.34
CA VAL A 95 10.06 17.36 -3.26
C VAL A 95 10.63 16.28 -2.34
N VAL A 96 11.87 16.45 -1.91
CA VAL A 96 12.49 15.55 -0.93
C VAL A 96 12.28 16.09 0.47
N LEU A 97 11.72 15.27 1.34
CA LEU A 97 11.52 15.56 2.76
C LEU A 97 12.27 14.50 3.60
N ALA A 98 13.32 14.92 4.29
CA ALA A 98 14.05 14.06 5.21
C ALA A 98 13.26 13.94 6.52
N ALA A 99 12.73 12.75 6.83
CA ALA A 99 11.94 12.52 8.02
C ALA A 99 12.01 11.05 8.48
N ASP A 100 12.17 10.85 9.79
CA ASP A 100 11.97 9.56 10.43
C ASP A 100 10.47 9.36 10.69
N VAL A 101 9.86 8.43 10.00
CA VAL A 101 8.42 8.12 10.15
C VAL A 101 8.06 7.49 11.51
N THR A 102 9.03 7.21 12.36
CA THR A 102 8.80 6.79 13.75
C THR A 102 8.68 7.97 14.72
N ASP A 103 9.02 9.18 14.28
CA ASP A 103 8.86 10.42 15.04
C ASP A 103 7.54 11.12 14.66
N PRO A 104 6.61 11.29 15.63
CA PRO A 104 5.35 11.98 15.39
C PRO A 104 5.50 13.41 14.87
N ALA A 105 6.50 14.17 15.37
CA ALA A 105 6.72 15.55 14.94
C ALA A 105 7.24 15.61 13.51
N ALA A 106 8.15 14.70 13.13
CA ALA A 106 8.64 14.58 11.77
C ALA A 106 7.51 14.19 10.79
N CYS A 107 6.61 13.26 11.18
CA CYS A 107 5.45 12.91 10.39
C CYS A 107 4.50 14.10 10.18
N ALA A 108 4.19 14.85 11.23
CA ALA A 108 3.37 16.05 11.14
C ALA A 108 3.99 17.09 10.21
N GLY A 109 5.26 17.42 10.43
CA GLY A 109 5.98 18.40 9.61
C GLY A 109 6.10 18.01 8.14
N ALA A 110 6.21 16.73 7.83
CA ALA A 110 6.22 16.24 6.44
C ALA A 110 4.88 16.45 5.74
N VAL A 111 3.77 16.19 6.43
CA VAL A 111 2.42 16.46 5.89
C VAL A 111 2.20 17.96 5.73
N GLU A 112 2.54 18.76 6.73
CA GLU A 112 2.41 20.22 6.71
C GLU A 112 3.19 20.84 5.53
N GLN A 113 4.45 20.46 5.34
CA GLN A 113 5.27 20.92 4.22
C GLN A 113 4.68 20.52 2.86
N THR A 114 4.14 19.31 2.74
CA THR A 114 3.48 18.83 1.52
C THR A 114 2.24 19.68 1.21
N VAL A 115 1.40 19.92 2.21
CA VAL A 115 0.18 20.72 2.07
C VAL A 115 0.51 22.19 1.77
N ALA A 116 1.50 22.77 2.46
CA ALA A 116 1.95 24.15 2.22
C ALA A 116 2.45 24.34 0.77
N ARG A 117 3.12 23.33 0.21
CA ARG A 117 3.66 23.39 -1.15
C ARG A 117 2.61 23.27 -2.24
N TRP A 118 1.59 22.39 -2.07
CA TRP A 118 0.66 22.04 -3.15
C TRP A 118 -0.82 22.17 -2.81
N GLY A 119 -1.15 22.68 -1.62
CA GLY A 119 -2.53 23.03 -1.22
C GLY A 119 -3.39 21.85 -0.75
N GLY A 120 -2.81 20.66 -0.52
CA GLY A 120 -3.57 19.52 0.00
C GLY A 120 -2.83 18.18 -0.12
N LEU A 121 -3.51 17.10 0.27
CA LEU A 121 -2.97 15.74 0.20
C LEU A 121 -4.08 14.77 -0.22
N ASP A 122 -3.84 13.98 -1.25
CA ASP A 122 -4.80 13.03 -1.82
C ASP A 122 -4.37 11.56 -1.61
N ILE A 123 -3.06 11.29 -1.62
CA ILE A 123 -2.51 9.94 -1.63
C ILE A 123 -1.42 9.79 -0.57
N LEU A 124 -1.49 8.71 0.23
CA LEU A 124 -0.42 8.29 1.13
C LEU A 124 0.01 6.86 0.80
N VAL A 125 1.29 6.67 0.49
CA VAL A 125 1.90 5.35 0.31
C VAL A 125 2.81 5.05 1.50
N ASN A 126 2.38 4.16 2.38
CA ASN A 126 3.15 3.66 3.51
C ASN A 126 3.99 2.46 3.07
N ASN A 127 5.25 2.70 2.72
CA ASN A 127 6.15 1.66 2.20
C ASN A 127 7.33 1.36 3.13
N VAL A 128 7.63 2.21 4.12
CA VAL A 128 8.74 1.94 5.06
C VAL A 128 8.58 0.60 5.75
N GLY A 129 9.68 -0.15 5.84
CA GLY A 129 9.74 -1.39 6.58
C GLY A 129 11.12 -2.02 6.57
N ILE A 130 11.40 -2.79 7.63
CA ILE A 130 12.63 -3.54 7.81
C ILE A 130 12.33 -5.01 8.10
N ALA A 131 13.33 -5.88 7.90
CA ALA A 131 13.19 -7.29 8.24
C ALA A 131 13.08 -7.55 9.76
N GLY A 132 13.59 -6.62 10.56
CA GLY A 132 13.64 -6.72 12.01
C GLY A 132 14.69 -7.75 12.50
N PRO A 133 14.67 -8.07 13.82
CA PRO A 133 15.57 -9.03 14.42
C PRO A 133 15.30 -10.46 13.92
N PRO A 134 16.33 -11.32 13.89
CA PRO A 134 16.16 -12.73 13.67
C PRO A 134 15.57 -13.42 14.91
N GLY A 135 15.20 -14.69 14.75
CA GLY A 135 14.84 -15.58 15.83
C GLY A 135 13.37 -15.98 15.88
N THR A 136 13.14 -17.06 16.62
CA THR A 136 11.83 -17.60 16.99
C THR A 136 11.26 -16.86 18.22
N ALA A 137 10.13 -17.31 18.75
CA ALA A 137 9.53 -16.74 19.98
C ALA A 137 10.42 -16.87 21.22
N VAL A 138 11.36 -17.81 21.23
CA VAL A 138 12.29 -18.03 22.34
C VAL A 138 13.54 -17.15 22.22
N GLU A 139 13.94 -16.81 21.01
CA GLU A 139 15.24 -16.20 20.70
C GLU A 139 15.18 -14.71 20.40
N VAL A 140 14.00 -14.21 19.97
CA VAL A 140 13.86 -12.82 19.52
C VAL A 140 14.12 -11.83 20.67
N ASP A 141 14.99 -10.85 20.43
CA ASP A 141 15.24 -9.78 21.37
C ASP A 141 14.03 -8.83 21.50
N PRO A 142 13.49 -8.62 22.73
CA PRO A 142 12.30 -7.79 22.92
C PRO A 142 12.49 -6.32 22.52
N ALA A 143 13.65 -5.71 22.80
CA ALA A 143 13.89 -4.31 22.47
C ALA A 143 13.98 -4.08 20.95
N ALA A 144 14.67 -4.99 20.26
CA ALA A 144 14.72 -4.97 18.80
C ALA A 144 13.36 -5.30 18.16
N TRP A 145 12.54 -6.14 18.82
CA TRP A 145 11.15 -6.37 18.45
C TRP A 145 10.33 -5.08 18.48
N ASP A 146 10.34 -4.36 19.62
CA ASP A 146 9.58 -3.13 19.78
C ASP A 146 10.00 -2.05 18.77
N GLN A 147 11.31 -1.90 18.57
CA GLN A 147 11.83 -0.98 17.54
C GLN A 147 11.33 -1.34 16.14
N ALA A 148 11.35 -2.61 15.77
CA ALA A 148 10.93 -3.03 14.45
C ALA A 148 9.41 -2.94 14.27
N MET A 149 8.60 -3.20 15.31
CA MET A 149 7.15 -2.93 15.30
C MET A 149 6.87 -1.44 15.14
N ARG A 150 7.64 -0.59 15.81
CA ARG A 150 7.55 0.87 15.66
C ARG A 150 7.81 1.30 14.22
N ILE A 151 8.84 0.75 13.57
CA ILE A 151 9.17 1.06 12.17
C ILE A 151 8.14 0.47 11.21
N ASN A 152 7.73 -0.79 11.36
CA ASN A 152 6.92 -1.50 10.38
C ASN A 152 5.42 -1.21 10.48
N VAL A 153 4.93 -0.86 11.67
CA VAL A 153 3.48 -0.74 11.96
C VAL A 153 3.13 0.65 12.47
N THR A 154 3.77 1.09 13.56
CA THR A 154 3.42 2.37 14.21
C THR A 154 3.66 3.55 13.27
N SER A 155 4.71 3.51 12.45
CA SER A 155 4.99 4.54 11.44
C SER A 155 3.83 4.75 10.47
N MET A 156 3.19 3.68 10.01
CA MET A 156 2.05 3.76 9.09
C MET A 156 0.82 4.41 9.75
N MET A 157 0.58 4.09 11.03
CA MET A 157 -0.45 4.74 11.84
C MET A 157 -0.13 6.22 12.04
N LEU A 158 1.12 6.58 12.35
CA LEU A 158 1.54 7.98 12.53
C LEU A 158 1.36 8.80 11.26
N MET A 159 1.82 8.31 10.13
CA MET A 159 1.62 9.00 8.85
C MET A 159 0.14 9.17 8.53
N ALA A 160 -0.68 8.14 8.74
CA ALA A 160 -2.12 8.21 8.54
C ALA A 160 -2.80 9.22 9.49
N LYS A 161 -2.37 9.30 10.76
CA LYS A 161 -2.87 10.25 11.75
C LYS A 161 -2.82 11.69 11.26
N TYR A 162 -1.77 12.07 10.56
CA TYR A 162 -1.59 13.45 10.07
C TYR A 162 -2.11 13.62 8.62
N ALA A 163 -2.09 12.58 7.79
CA ALA A 163 -2.58 12.64 6.42
C ALA A 163 -4.12 12.68 6.33
N ILE A 164 -4.82 11.88 7.14
CA ILE A 164 -6.28 11.76 7.09
C ILE A 164 -7.01 13.09 7.30
N PRO A 165 -6.64 13.97 8.25
CA PRO A 165 -7.28 15.28 8.36
C PRO A 165 -7.18 16.13 7.09
N GLU A 166 -6.09 16.04 6.35
CA GLU A 166 -5.92 16.77 5.09
C GLU A 166 -6.74 16.15 3.95
N MET A 167 -6.83 14.83 3.90
CA MET A 167 -7.71 14.11 2.97
C MET A 167 -9.20 14.43 3.22
N ARG A 168 -9.61 14.55 4.49
CA ARG A 168 -10.98 14.99 4.86
C ARG A 168 -11.33 16.36 4.29
N LYS A 169 -10.40 17.31 4.33
CA LYS A 169 -10.61 18.66 3.74
C LYS A 169 -10.83 18.57 2.22
N ARG A 170 -10.30 17.56 1.56
CA ARG A 170 -10.48 17.27 0.14
C ARG A 170 -11.76 16.47 -0.16
N GLY A 171 -12.40 15.90 0.86
CA GLY A 171 -13.57 15.01 0.72
C GLY A 171 -13.24 13.64 0.12
N SER A 172 -11.97 13.31 -0.06
CA SER A 172 -11.52 12.03 -0.62
C SER A 172 -10.05 11.78 -0.29
N GLY A 173 -9.65 10.49 -0.30
CA GLY A 173 -8.26 10.10 -0.13
C GLY A 173 -7.99 8.65 -0.51
N ALA A 174 -6.72 8.33 -0.74
CA ALA A 174 -6.27 6.96 -0.97
C ALA A 174 -5.01 6.65 -0.15
N ILE A 175 -5.09 5.66 0.71
CA ILE A 175 -3.95 5.16 1.49
C ILE A 175 -3.60 3.76 1.00
N VAL A 176 -2.33 3.55 0.64
CA VAL A 176 -1.81 2.25 0.22
C VAL A 176 -0.70 1.82 1.18
N ASN A 177 -0.95 0.77 1.94
CA ASN A 177 0.02 0.18 2.87
C ASN A 177 0.76 -0.98 2.20
N VAL A 178 2.08 -1.03 2.34
CA VAL A 178 2.90 -2.12 1.80
C VAL A 178 3.22 -3.13 2.90
N ALA A 179 2.52 -4.27 2.87
CA ALA A 179 2.76 -5.42 3.74
C ALA A 179 3.80 -6.39 3.12
N SER A 180 3.48 -7.67 3.09
CA SER A 180 4.21 -8.77 2.43
C SER A 180 3.34 -10.02 2.43
N VAL A 181 3.56 -10.95 1.51
CA VAL A 181 2.97 -12.30 1.59
C VAL A 181 3.37 -13.03 2.88
N ALA A 182 4.49 -12.67 3.50
CA ALA A 182 4.86 -13.18 4.82
C ALA A 182 3.84 -12.86 5.92
N GLY A 183 3.06 -11.79 5.77
CA GLY A 183 1.96 -11.45 6.68
C GLY A 183 0.67 -12.22 6.42
N LEU A 184 0.61 -13.04 5.37
CA LEU A 184 -0.55 -13.84 4.96
C LEU A 184 -0.38 -15.33 5.25
N THR A 185 0.86 -15.79 5.44
CA THR A 185 1.19 -17.21 5.57
C THR A 185 2.21 -17.42 6.69
N GLY A 186 2.24 -18.64 7.24
CA GLY A 186 3.33 -19.10 8.10
C GLY A 186 4.60 -19.47 7.32
N GLY A 187 5.62 -19.98 8.02
CA GLY A 187 6.84 -20.53 7.43
C GLY A 187 7.96 -19.54 7.18
N HIS A 188 7.84 -18.29 7.63
CA HIS A 188 8.96 -17.35 7.63
C HIS A 188 9.95 -17.70 8.75
N PRO A 189 11.29 -17.70 8.52
CA PRO A 189 12.27 -18.14 9.52
C PRO A 189 12.32 -17.25 10.77
N ASN A 190 11.95 -15.98 10.67
CA ASN A 190 11.94 -15.03 11.78
C ASN A 190 10.52 -14.67 12.18
N LEU A 191 10.24 -14.56 13.48
CA LEU A 191 8.91 -14.33 14.01
C LEU A 191 8.40 -12.90 13.75
N LEU A 192 9.26 -11.89 13.94
CA LEU A 192 8.83 -10.48 13.89
C LEU A 192 8.27 -10.08 12.53
N TYR A 193 8.99 -10.36 11.46
CA TYR A 193 8.64 -9.83 10.14
C TYR A 193 7.23 -10.24 9.70
N PRO A 194 6.84 -11.53 9.70
CA PRO A 194 5.48 -11.94 9.36
C PRO A 194 4.44 -11.37 10.31
N THR A 195 4.73 -11.29 11.62
CA THR A 195 3.82 -10.70 12.61
C THR A 195 3.56 -9.22 12.31
N SER A 196 4.60 -8.44 12.06
CA SER A 196 4.46 -7.01 11.74
C SER A 196 3.70 -6.81 10.42
N LYS A 197 3.93 -7.64 9.41
CA LYS A 197 3.24 -7.55 8.12
C LYS A 197 1.79 -8.04 8.20
N GLY A 198 1.48 -9.00 9.07
CA GLY A 198 0.11 -9.39 9.43
C GLY A 198 -0.63 -8.27 10.17
N ALA A 199 0.04 -7.55 11.06
CA ALA A 199 -0.51 -6.37 11.72
C ALA A 199 -0.87 -5.26 10.71
N VAL A 200 -0.03 -5.00 9.69
CA VAL A 200 -0.32 -4.05 8.61
C VAL A 200 -1.58 -4.46 7.81
N VAL A 201 -1.75 -5.76 7.55
CA VAL A 201 -2.94 -6.30 6.89
C VAL A 201 -4.22 -5.93 7.66
N ASN A 202 -4.23 -6.16 8.98
CA ASN A 202 -5.42 -5.85 9.77
C ASN A 202 -5.58 -4.35 10.05
N LEU A 203 -4.49 -3.60 10.22
CA LEU A 203 -4.48 -2.14 10.31
C LEU A 203 -5.18 -1.52 9.09
N THR A 204 -4.92 -2.04 7.90
CA THR A 204 -5.55 -1.60 6.65
C THR A 204 -7.06 -1.74 6.71
N ARG A 205 -7.57 -2.90 7.14
CA ARG A 205 -9.01 -3.16 7.26
C ARG A 205 -9.68 -2.27 8.31
N ALA A 206 -9.04 -2.10 9.47
CA ALA A 206 -9.53 -1.23 10.52
C ALA A 206 -9.64 0.24 10.05
N MET A 207 -8.58 0.75 9.40
CA MET A 207 -8.59 2.10 8.87
C MET A 207 -9.62 2.28 7.73
N ALA A 208 -9.81 1.29 6.86
CA ALA A 208 -10.84 1.32 5.83
C ALA A 208 -12.24 1.42 6.43
N ALA A 209 -12.51 0.66 7.49
CA ALA A 209 -13.79 0.70 8.20
C ALA A 209 -14.02 2.04 8.93
N HIS A 210 -12.97 2.63 9.51
CA HIS A 210 -13.09 3.89 10.24
C HIS A 210 -13.28 5.11 9.32
N HIS A 211 -12.70 5.10 8.12
CA HIS A 211 -12.59 6.30 7.27
C HIS A 211 -13.31 6.17 5.92
N GLY A 212 -14.00 5.04 5.68
CA GLY A 212 -14.73 4.82 4.42
C GLY A 212 -15.85 5.84 4.19
N GLU A 213 -16.63 6.18 5.23
CA GLU A 213 -17.68 7.19 5.16
C GLU A 213 -17.16 8.61 4.89
N GLU A 214 -15.87 8.84 5.14
CA GLU A 214 -15.19 10.10 4.85
C GLU A 214 -14.64 10.17 3.42
N GLY A 215 -14.94 9.17 2.57
CA GLY A 215 -14.45 9.07 1.21
C GLY A 215 -12.98 8.62 1.11
N ILE A 216 -12.39 8.11 2.19
CA ILE A 216 -10.99 7.69 2.23
C ILE A 216 -10.90 6.17 2.05
N ARG A 217 -10.23 5.75 0.98
CA ARG A 217 -9.96 4.34 0.70
C ARG A 217 -8.63 3.93 1.33
N VAL A 218 -8.59 2.77 1.97
CA VAL A 218 -7.36 2.23 2.55
C VAL A 218 -7.18 0.80 2.08
N ASN A 219 -6.10 0.53 1.35
CA ASN A 219 -5.81 -0.78 0.79
C ASN A 219 -4.38 -1.21 1.11
N CYS A 220 -4.13 -2.50 1.01
CA CYS A 220 -2.84 -3.12 1.27
C CYS A 220 -2.33 -3.85 0.04
N ILE A 221 -1.04 -3.74 -0.22
CA ILE A 221 -0.32 -4.60 -1.17
C ILE A 221 0.53 -5.58 -0.37
N ALA A 222 0.52 -6.84 -0.76
CA ALA A 222 1.36 -7.90 -0.20
C ALA A 222 2.34 -8.43 -1.26
N PRO A 223 3.53 -7.81 -1.39
CA PRO A 223 4.55 -8.28 -2.33
C PRO A 223 5.07 -9.68 -1.99
N GLY A 224 5.33 -10.47 -3.04
CA GLY A 224 5.98 -11.77 -2.95
C GLY A 224 7.51 -11.68 -3.06
N MET A 225 8.09 -12.56 -3.87
CA MET A 225 9.54 -12.63 -4.10
C MET A 225 10.02 -11.54 -5.07
N VAL A 226 10.04 -10.30 -4.60
CA VAL A 226 10.49 -9.14 -5.39
C VAL A 226 12.01 -8.99 -5.27
N TYR A 227 12.71 -8.82 -6.40
CA TYR A 227 14.15 -8.59 -6.46
C TYR A 227 14.45 -7.09 -6.41
N THR A 228 14.76 -6.61 -5.22
CA THR A 228 14.96 -5.18 -4.92
C THR A 228 16.28 -4.95 -4.17
N PRO A 229 16.78 -3.71 -4.11
CA PRO A 229 17.96 -3.36 -3.32
C PRO A 229 17.95 -3.87 -1.88
N MET A 230 16.79 -3.90 -1.21
CA MET A 230 16.64 -4.46 0.13
C MET A 230 17.03 -5.94 0.19
N VAL A 231 16.80 -6.68 -0.90
CA VAL A 231 17.05 -8.13 -0.99
C VAL A 231 18.49 -8.41 -1.40
N TYR A 232 18.96 -7.83 -2.50
CA TYR A 232 20.26 -8.19 -3.06
C TYR A 232 21.45 -7.47 -2.42
N SER A 233 21.25 -6.35 -1.72
CA SER A 233 22.35 -5.67 -0.99
C SER A 233 22.93 -6.48 0.17
N ARG A 234 22.30 -7.60 0.55
CA ARG A 234 22.76 -8.54 1.58
C ARG A 234 23.53 -9.74 1.02
N GLY A 235 23.78 -9.75 -0.28
CA GLY A 235 24.32 -10.89 -1.00
C GLY A 235 23.20 -11.84 -1.46
N MET A 236 23.21 -12.16 -2.75
CA MET A 236 22.23 -13.05 -3.37
C MET A 236 22.94 -13.92 -4.41
N THR A 237 23.09 -15.23 -4.13
CA THR A 237 23.67 -16.15 -5.11
C THR A 237 22.65 -16.49 -6.19
N PRO A 238 23.10 -16.97 -7.37
CA PRO A 238 22.21 -17.45 -8.41
C PRO A 238 21.24 -18.54 -7.94
N GLU A 239 21.70 -19.46 -7.08
CA GLU A 239 20.91 -20.57 -6.52
C GLU A 239 19.82 -20.04 -5.58
N MET A 240 20.15 -19.09 -4.71
CA MET A 240 19.18 -18.42 -3.83
C MET A 240 18.12 -17.70 -4.66
N ARG A 241 18.53 -17.04 -5.75
CA ARG A 241 17.62 -16.34 -6.66
C ARG A 241 16.69 -17.30 -7.36
N GLU A 242 17.22 -18.44 -7.85
CA GLU A 242 16.42 -19.50 -8.49
C GLU A 242 15.42 -20.11 -7.49
N ALA A 243 15.85 -20.42 -6.27
CA ALA A 243 14.97 -20.92 -5.23
C ALA A 243 13.82 -19.95 -4.91
N ARG A 244 14.08 -18.63 -4.97
CA ARG A 244 13.04 -17.60 -4.79
C ARG A 244 12.03 -17.60 -5.94
N ARG A 245 12.48 -17.67 -7.20
CA ARG A 245 11.61 -17.78 -8.38
C ARG A 245 10.69 -18.99 -8.30
N ASN A 246 11.25 -20.11 -7.88
CA ASN A 246 10.53 -21.38 -7.80
C ASN A 246 9.43 -21.42 -6.73
N ARG A 247 9.36 -20.44 -5.82
CA ARG A 247 8.28 -20.31 -4.84
C ARG A 247 6.97 -19.78 -5.44
N SER A 248 6.99 -19.15 -6.60
CA SER A 248 5.80 -18.64 -7.27
C SER A 248 5.25 -19.62 -8.30
N LEU A 249 3.95 -19.53 -8.63
CA LEU A 249 3.33 -20.35 -9.67
C LEU A 249 3.85 -20.01 -11.06
N LEU A 250 4.10 -18.72 -11.34
CA LEU A 250 4.60 -18.27 -12.64
C LEU A 250 6.10 -18.53 -12.83
N LYS A 251 6.83 -18.97 -11.78
CA LYS A 251 8.29 -19.21 -11.80
C LYS A 251 9.09 -17.98 -12.25
N THR A 252 8.55 -16.81 -12.01
CA THR A 252 9.17 -15.52 -12.31
C THR A 252 9.54 -14.79 -11.04
N GLU A 253 10.38 -13.77 -11.17
CA GLU A 253 10.76 -12.87 -10.11
C GLU A 253 10.13 -11.51 -10.37
N GLY A 254 9.50 -10.94 -9.33
CA GLY A 254 8.97 -9.59 -9.39
C GLY A 254 10.06 -8.54 -9.24
N THR A 255 9.74 -7.32 -9.62
CA THR A 255 10.55 -6.11 -9.48
C THR A 255 9.83 -5.05 -8.68
N GLY A 256 10.50 -3.99 -8.31
CA GLY A 256 9.85 -2.83 -7.69
C GLY A 256 8.74 -2.22 -8.56
N TRP A 257 8.86 -2.35 -9.88
CA TRP A 257 7.86 -1.84 -10.82
C TRP A 257 6.52 -2.59 -10.73
N ASP A 258 6.53 -3.90 -10.49
CA ASP A 258 5.31 -4.69 -10.31
C ASP A 258 4.52 -4.21 -9.09
N VAL A 259 5.23 -3.91 -7.99
CA VAL A 259 4.63 -3.32 -6.78
C VAL A 259 4.18 -1.88 -7.05
N GLY A 260 4.99 -1.08 -7.73
CA GLY A 260 4.65 0.30 -8.09
C GLY A 260 3.40 0.40 -8.96
N ASN A 261 3.20 -0.51 -9.92
CA ASN A 261 1.98 -0.56 -10.74
C ASN A 261 0.72 -0.88 -9.90
N ALA A 262 0.85 -1.78 -8.92
CA ALA A 262 -0.24 -2.06 -7.99
C ALA A 262 -0.55 -0.85 -7.10
N VAL A 263 0.48 -0.11 -6.64
CA VAL A 263 0.29 1.17 -5.92
C VAL A 263 -0.45 2.16 -6.79
N LEU A 264 -0.03 2.36 -8.04
CA LEU A 264 -0.66 3.27 -8.98
C LEU A 264 -2.16 2.95 -9.18
N TYR A 265 -2.50 1.69 -9.39
CA TYR A 265 -3.90 1.26 -9.49
C TYR A 265 -4.70 1.62 -8.24
N LEU A 266 -4.24 1.20 -7.05
CA LEU A 266 -4.96 1.43 -5.81
C LEU A 266 -5.04 2.91 -5.40
N ALA A 267 -4.08 3.72 -5.82
CA ALA A 267 -4.07 5.17 -5.60
C ALA A 267 -5.01 5.93 -6.55
N SER A 268 -5.29 5.40 -7.73
CA SER A 268 -6.07 6.06 -8.78
C SER A 268 -7.59 5.91 -8.58
N ASP A 269 -8.35 6.70 -9.34
CA ASP A 269 -9.82 6.66 -9.36
C ASP A 269 -10.36 5.36 -10.02
N GLU A 270 -9.51 4.60 -10.73
CA GLU A 270 -9.86 3.26 -11.22
C GLU A 270 -10.19 2.31 -10.07
N ALA A 271 -9.58 2.51 -8.89
CA ALA A 271 -9.86 1.76 -7.69
C ALA A 271 -10.92 2.42 -6.78
N ARG A 272 -11.75 3.34 -7.29
CA ARG A 272 -12.76 4.07 -6.50
C ARG A 272 -13.76 3.19 -5.75
N TRP A 273 -13.94 1.95 -6.17
CA TRP A 273 -14.83 0.95 -5.55
C TRP A 273 -14.05 -0.12 -4.78
N VAL A 274 -12.77 0.15 -4.44
CA VAL A 274 -11.88 -0.80 -3.78
C VAL A 274 -11.37 -0.19 -2.48
N THR A 275 -11.74 -0.77 -1.33
CA THR A 275 -11.22 -0.41 -0.01
C THR A 275 -11.18 -1.63 0.92
N GLY A 276 -10.26 -1.66 1.87
CA GLY A 276 -10.10 -2.75 2.84
C GLY A 276 -9.51 -4.04 2.29
N ILE A 277 -9.07 -4.08 1.03
CA ILE A 277 -8.49 -5.28 0.43
C ILE A 277 -7.01 -5.44 0.76
N VAL A 278 -6.57 -6.69 0.63
CA VAL A 278 -5.15 -7.05 0.55
C VAL A 278 -4.93 -7.64 -0.84
N LEU A 279 -4.09 -6.99 -1.63
CA LEU A 279 -3.74 -7.40 -2.99
C LEU A 279 -2.37 -8.09 -2.98
N PRO A 280 -2.29 -9.44 -3.11
CA PRO A 280 -1.02 -10.11 -3.33
C PRO A 280 -0.44 -9.74 -4.70
N VAL A 281 0.83 -9.35 -4.74
CA VAL A 281 1.61 -9.10 -5.96
C VAL A 281 2.80 -10.04 -5.89
N ASP A 282 2.59 -11.31 -6.24
CA ASP A 282 3.44 -12.42 -5.82
C ASP A 282 3.61 -13.54 -6.84
N ALA A 283 3.18 -13.33 -8.08
CA ALA A 283 3.19 -14.34 -9.14
C ALA A 283 2.51 -15.67 -8.72
N GLY A 284 1.47 -15.56 -7.86
CA GLY A 284 0.68 -16.69 -7.40
C GLY A 284 1.28 -17.49 -6.23
N ALA A 285 2.32 -16.97 -5.56
CA ALA A 285 2.98 -17.70 -4.47
C ALA A 285 2.03 -18.02 -3.29
N THR A 286 1.00 -17.22 -3.06
CA THR A 286 -0.03 -17.46 -2.02
C THR A 286 -1.28 -18.16 -2.55
N ALA A 287 -1.44 -18.30 -3.86
CA ALA A 287 -2.63 -18.92 -4.46
C ALA A 287 -2.61 -20.45 -4.40
N GLY A 288 -1.43 -21.07 -4.24
CA GLY A 288 -1.29 -22.52 -4.14
C GLY A 288 0.13 -23.01 -4.38
N ALA A 289 0.29 -24.33 -4.38
CA ALA A 289 1.55 -24.99 -4.76
C ALA A 289 1.57 -25.35 -6.25
N SER A 290 2.76 -25.43 -6.84
CA SER A 290 2.91 -25.99 -8.20
C SER A 290 2.39 -27.42 -8.26
N ARG A 291 1.75 -27.79 -9.35
CA ARG A 291 1.31 -29.18 -9.57
C ARG A 291 2.50 -30.12 -9.44
N VAL A 292 2.39 -31.12 -8.57
CA VAL A 292 3.27 -32.27 -8.58
C VAL A 292 2.94 -33.05 -9.87
N ALA A 293 3.93 -33.26 -10.73
CA ALA A 293 3.73 -34.12 -11.89
C ALA A 293 3.36 -35.53 -11.37
N VAL A 294 2.12 -35.94 -11.61
CA VAL A 294 1.72 -37.32 -11.38
C VAL A 294 2.40 -38.12 -12.48
N PRO A 295 3.29 -39.09 -12.18
CA PRO A 295 3.84 -39.93 -13.19
C PRO A 295 2.69 -40.63 -13.95
N PRO A 296 2.77 -40.84 -15.27
CA PRO A 296 1.74 -41.51 -16.01
C PRO A 296 1.48 -42.87 -15.32
N SER A 297 0.23 -43.12 -14.96
CA SER A 297 -0.17 -44.42 -14.41
C SER A 297 0.32 -45.48 -15.37
N GLY A 298 1.27 -46.31 -14.90
CA GLY A 298 1.79 -47.41 -15.69
C GLY A 298 0.62 -48.24 -16.19
N SER A 299 0.55 -48.45 -17.47
CA SER A 299 -0.37 -49.41 -18.07
C SER A 299 -0.11 -50.76 -17.40
N HIS A 300 -0.97 -51.18 -16.51
CA HIS A 300 -1.02 -52.57 -16.11
C HIS A 300 -1.39 -53.33 -17.41
N ARG A 301 -0.37 -53.84 -18.10
CA ARG A 301 -0.58 -54.89 -19.07
C ARG A 301 -0.91 -56.15 -18.27
N ALA A 302 -2.13 -56.61 -18.42
CA ALA A 302 -2.58 -57.95 -18.05
C ALA A 302 -1.89 -59.02 -18.92
#